data_43eeb9041b5ac95c44a182665955d4c3
#
_entry.id   43eeb9041b5ac95c44a182665955d4c3
#
_cell.length_a   1.000
_cell.length_b   1.000
_cell.length_c   1.000
_cell.angle_alpha   90.00
_cell.angle_beta   90.00
_cell.angle_gamma   90.00
#
_symmetry.space_group_name_H-M   'P 1'
#
loop_
_entity.id
_entity.type
_entity.pdbx_description
1 polymer ?
#
loop_
_entity_poly.entity_id
_entity_poly.type
_entity_poly.pdbx_seq_one_letter_code
_entity_poly.pdbx_strand_id
1 'polypeptide(L)'
;ALSPSGRCAPFDAGADGLNAGTSYDLTMYTVTVPANRLELWMWLESDRFSSPVFREFYSERQVIQEERKQTLEDDPMGPYNELLDMVTFPECTYGREIIGTMRDISMLTRSDAYSFFAEHYVPNNMALVLVGDVEAEDVFAMAERYFGRIARVSDPEPNRSRQRRDIGERRVRLTAQAQPRVDIRYITDTFGSPDDAVLDVIGGILSGESGRLYKRLVIDEKIALGASAMAHGRMVSGSFNLSAVPAQRDGHAAVEAALVDELRRLVSEPVAAEELEKVKKQARAGLLQMVRGNDMLATMMGYYWVYTGDWRELMATVDRIAAVTADDVQEVARRYFVDSNRTVGWLEAEEVAE
;
A
#
# COMPACT_ATOMS: atom_id res chain seq x y z
N ALA A 1 19.03 5.36 20.41
CA ALA A 1 20.20 5.94 21.08
C ALA A 1 21.42 5.71 20.21
N LEU A 2 22.20 6.77 19.91
CA LEU A 2 23.48 6.64 19.21
C LEU A 2 24.51 6.01 20.16
N SER A 3 25.27 5.04 19.66
CA SER A 3 26.46 4.53 20.35
C SER A 3 27.56 5.60 20.43
N PRO A 4 28.62 5.41 21.24
CA PRO A 4 29.77 6.30 21.24
C PRO A 4 30.45 6.48 19.88
N SER A 5 30.26 5.55 18.96
CA SER A 5 30.73 5.61 17.56
C SER A 5 29.84 6.45 16.63
N GLY A 6 28.73 7.00 17.13
CA GLY A 6 27.76 7.76 16.32
C GLY A 6 26.80 6.89 15.51
N ARG A 7 26.84 5.56 15.66
CA ARG A 7 25.93 4.60 15.02
C ARG A 7 24.74 4.29 15.93
N CYS A 8 23.63 3.83 15.34
CA CYS A 8 22.53 3.28 16.13
C CYS A 8 22.98 2.02 16.88
N ALA A 9 22.68 1.92 18.17
CA ALA A 9 23.05 0.77 19.01
C ALA A 9 22.67 -0.62 18.40
N PRO A 10 21.55 -0.79 17.70
CA PRO A 10 21.25 -2.03 16.98
C PRO A 10 22.30 -2.43 15.94
N PHE A 11 22.83 -1.49 15.15
CA PHE A 11 23.85 -1.79 14.14
C PHE A 11 25.18 -2.22 14.75
N ASP A 12 25.59 -1.63 15.87
CA ASP A 12 26.78 -2.07 16.60
C ASP A 12 26.63 -3.48 17.18
N ALA A 13 25.39 -3.93 17.36
CA ALA A 13 25.05 -5.29 17.80
C ALA A 13 24.86 -6.29 16.64
N GLY A 14 25.09 -5.87 15.39
CA GLY A 14 24.98 -6.72 14.20
C GLY A 14 23.58 -6.76 13.58
N ALA A 15 22.74 -5.76 13.88
CA ALA A 15 21.43 -5.62 13.22
C ALA A 15 21.61 -5.17 11.76
N ASP A 16 20.70 -5.58 10.91
CA ASP A 16 20.61 -5.19 9.50
C ASP A 16 19.18 -4.84 9.14
N GLY A 17 18.98 -4.07 8.07
CA GLY A 17 17.67 -3.74 7.54
C GLY A 17 16.78 -2.92 8.50
N LEU A 18 17.37 -2.16 9.44
CA LEU A 18 16.60 -1.26 10.30
C LEU A 18 15.92 -0.20 9.44
N ASN A 19 14.60 -0.27 9.38
CA ASN A 19 13.79 0.64 8.59
C ASN A 19 12.44 0.90 9.25
N ALA A 20 11.77 1.96 8.82
CA ALA A 20 10.39 2.25 9.18
C ALA A 20 9.66 2.82 7.97
N GLY A 21 8.40 2.43 7.81
CA GLY A 21 7.54 2.93 6.75
C GLY A 21 6.13 3.22 7.28
N THR A 22 5.56 4.32 6.84
CA THR A 22 4.18 4.69 7.16
C THR A 22 3.33 4.57 5.90
N SER A 23 2.23 3.84 6.03
CA SER A 23 1.17 3.80 5.03
C SER A 23 -0.06 4.55 5.54
N TYR A 24 -1.17 4.49 4.80
CA TYR A 24 -2.42 5.13 5.21
C TYR A 24 -3.00 4.57 6.52
N ASP A 25 -2.75 3.30 6.81
CA ASP A 25 -3.44 2.57 7.88
C ASP A 25 -2.50 2.08 8.99
N LEU A 26 -1.20 2.03 8.74
CA LEU A 26 -0.23 1.52 9.71
C LEU A 26 1.15 2.16 9.54
N THR A 27 1.91 2.17 10.64
CA THR A 27 3.36 2.39 10.64
C THR A 27 4.05 1.08 11.01
N MET A 28 5.00 0.66 10.20
CA MET A 28 5.75 -0.58 10.39
C MET A 28 7.22 -0.27 10.66
N TYR A 29 7.78 -0.94 11.66
CA TYR A 29 9.19 -0.90 12.01
C TYR A 29 9.77 -2.28 11.78
N THR A 30 10.82 -2.38 10.99
CA THR A 30 11.45 -3.66 10.63
C THR A 30 12.92 -3.64 10.97
N VAL A 31 13.44 -4.78 11.42
CA VAL A 31 14.86 -4.99 11.64
C VAL A 31 15.16 -6.49 11.67
N THR A 32 16.30 -6.87 11.14
CA THR A 32 16.86 -8.22 11.30
C THR A 32 17.98 -8.16 12.33
N VAL A 33 17.89 -9.01 13.34
CA VAL A 33 18.89 -9.08 14.42
C VAL A 33 19.41 -10.52 14.55
N PRO A 34 20.69 -10.74 14.92
CA PRO A 34 21.17 -12.06 15.31
C PRO A 34 20.34 -12.62 16.47
N ALA A 35 20.00 -13.92 16.44
CA ALA A 35 19.13 -14.54 17.45
C ALA A 35 19.64 -14.32 18.89
N ASN A 36 20.96 -14.35 19.11
CA ASN A 36 21.59 -14.06 20.40
C ASN A 36 21.55 -12.58 20.82
N ARG A 37 20.95 -11.69 20.03
CA ARG A 37 20.76 -10.26 20.30
C ARG A 37 19.29 -9.87 20.47
N LEU A 38 18.40 -10.84 20.41
CA LEU A 38 16.97 -10.59 20.54
C LEU A 38 16.61 -9.90 21.85
N GLU A 39 17.19 -10.32 22.98
CA GLU A 39 16.92 -9.69 24.28
C GLU A 39 17.36 -8.23 24.34
N LEU A 40 18.51 -7.88 23.73
CA LEU A 40 18.94 -6.49 23.60
C LEU A 40 17.95 -5.66 22.79
N TRP A 41 17.47 -6.21 21.69
CA TRP A 41 16.45 -5.55 20.87
C TRP A 41 15.13 -5.33 21.64
N MET A 42 14.64 -6.36 22.35
CA MET A 42 13.44 -6.26 23.19
C MET A 42 13.58 -5.16 24.25
N TRP A 43 14.74 -5.06 24.87
CA TRP A 43 15.03 -4.01 25.86
C TRP A 43 15.00 -2.62 25.22
N LEU A 44 15.69 -2.42 24.09
CA LEU A 44 15.74 -1.14 23.39
C LEU A 44 14.36 -0.69 22.93
N GLU A 45 13.59 -1.58 22.30
CA GLU A 45 12.26 -1.24 21.81
C GLU A 45 11.29 -0.94 22.95
N SER A 46 11.29 -1.76 24.01
CA SER A 46 10.42 -1.53 25.16
C SER A 46 10.73 -0.20 25.85
N ASP A 47 12.00 0.23 25.90
CA ASP A 47 12.40 1.53 26.44
C ASP A 47 11.91 2.68 25.55
N ARG A 48 12.08 2.55 24.22
CA ARG A 48 11.59 3.50 23.23
C ARG A 48 10.09 3.73 23.32
N PHE A 49 9.31 2.65 23.48
CA PHE A 49 7.85 2.76 23.62
C PHE A 49 7.39 3.25 24.99
N SER A 50 8.14 2.94 26.05
CA SER A 50 7.80 3.41 27.41
C SER A 50 8.13 4.88 27.65
N SER A 51 9.18 5.39 27.02
CA SER A 51 9.73 6.72 27.31
C SER A 51 10.24 7.40 26.05
N PRO A 52 9.36 7.78 25.12
CA PRO A 52 9.76 8.41 23.86
C PRO A 52 10.43 9.76 24.11
N VAL A 53 11.51 10.04 23.40
CA VAL A 53 12.25 11.30 23.49
C VAL A 53 12.38 11.95 22.12
N PHE A 54 11.65 13.03 21.88
CA PHE A 54 11.67 13.79 20.62
C PHE A 54 12.68 14.94 20.68
N ARG A 55 13.97 14.63 20.85
CA ARG A 55 15.04 15.66 21.02
C ARG A 55 15.19 16.52 19.78
N GLU A 56 15.34 15.88 18.62
CA GLU A 56 15.60 16.51 17.32
C GLU A 56 14.31 16.84 16.53
N PHE A 57 13.16 16.98 17.21
CA PHE A 57 11.85 17.15 16.57
C PHE A 57 11.83 18.24 15.49
N TYR A 58 12.39 19.39 15.77
CA TYR A 58 12.36 20.52 14.82
C TYR A 58 13.33 20.37 13.66
N SER A 59 14.46 19.71 13.88
CA SER A 59 15.40 19.34 12.82
C SER A 59 14.77 18.29 11.91
N GLU A 60 14.13 17.27 12.50
CA GLU A 60 13.41 16.22 11.75
C GLU A 60 12.22 16.78 10.97
N ARG A 61 11.48 17.73 11.55
CA ARG A 61 10.43 18.44 10.82
C ARG A 61 10.94 19.14 9.55
N GLN A 62 12.14 19.72 9.58
CA GLN A 62 12.77 20.30 8.40
C GLN A 62 13.17 19.23 7.37
N VAL A 63 13.64 18.07 7.83
CA VAL A 63 13.94 16.92 6.96
C VAL A 63 12.66 16.46 6.25
N ILE A 64 11.55 16.32 6.97
CA ILE A 64 10.26 15.94 6.38
C ILE A 64 9.74 16.99 5.39
N GLN A 65 9.96 18.29 5.65
CA GLN A 65 9.62 19.35 4.69
C GLN A 65 10.42 19.22 3.39
N GLU A 66 11.71 18.90 3.50
CA GLU A 66 12.56 18.69 2.33
C GLU A 66 12.20 17.40 1.60
N GLU A 67 11.86 16.33 2.34
CA GLU A 67 11.36 15.08 1.77
C GLU A 67 10.09 15.30 0.95
N ARG A 68 9.09 16.03 1.51
CA ARG A 68 7.88 16.38 0.76
C ARG A 68 8.22 17.15 -0.52
N LYS A 69 9.13 18.11 -0.42
CA LYS A 69 9.54 18.89 -1.58
C LYS A 69 10.12 17.99 -2.66
N GLN A 70 11.08 17.13 -2.29
CA GLN A 70 11.76 16.24 -3.24
C GLN A 70 10.83 15.18 -3.84
N THR A 71 9.93 14.61 -3.04
CA THR A 71 9.09 13.47 -3.47
C THR A 71 7.78 13.87 -4.12
N LEU A 72 7.27 15.07 -3.86
CA LEU A 72 5.99 15.53 -4.37
C LEU A 72 6.07 16.82 -5.19
N GLU A 73 6.77 17.86 -4.70
CA GLU A 73 6.76 19.17 -5.35
C GLU A 73 7.75 19.24 -6.52
N ASP A 74 8.93 18.65 -6.35
CA ASP A 74 9.98 18.58 -7.39
C ASP A 74 9.81 17.33 -8.31
N ASP A 75 8.99 16.35 -7.93
CA ASP A 75 8.62 15.22 -8.80
C ASP A 75 7.56 15.70 -9.80
N PRO A 76 7.84 15.63 -11.12
CA PRO A 76 6.86 16.02 -12.14
C PRO A 76 5.52 15.30 -12.06
N MET A 77 5.47 14.11 -11.44
CA MET A 77 4.25 13.33 -11.24
C MET A 77 3.58 13.58 -9.89
N GLY A 78 4.27 14.18 -8.92
CA GLY A 78 3.78 14.38 -7.56
C GLY A 78 2.44 15.12 -7.51
N PRO A 79 2.32 16.33 -8.09
CA PRO A 79 1.05 17.07 -8.10
C PRO A 79 -0.10 16.33 -8.79
N TYR A 80 0.20 15.55 -9.82
CA TYR A 80 -0.81 14.73 -10.50
C TYR A 80 -1.31 13.60 -9.62
N ASN A 81 -0.43 12.88 -8.96
CA ASN A 81 -0.79 11.78 -8.06
C ASN A 81 -1.61 12.31 -6.87
N GLU A 82 -1.16 13.39 -6.23
CA GLU A 82 -1.88 14.05 -5.12
C GLU A 82 -3.30 14.48 -5.54
N LEU A 83 -3.45 15.12 -6.70
CA LEU A 83 -4.75 15.53 -7.23
C LEU A 83 -5.64 14.32 -7.57
N LEU A 84 -5.07 13.27 -8.15
CA LEU A 84 -5.80 12.06 -8.53
C LEU A 84 -6.30 11.32 -7.28
N ASP A 85 -5.49 11.22 -6.20
CA ASP A 85 -5.90 10.64 -4.92
C ASP A 85 -7.02 11.47 -4.27
N MET A 86 -6.87 12.79 -4.22
CA MET A 86 -7.87 13.70 -3.66
C MET A 86 -9.23 13.57 -4.38
N VAL A 87 -9.22 13.45 -5.71
CA VAL A 87 -10.45 13.31 -6.50
C VAL A 87 -11.00 11.88 -6.42
N THR A 88 -10.14 10.87 -6.26
CA THR A 88 -10.57 9.47 -6.10
C THR A 88 -11.24 9.23 -4.74
N PHE A 89 -10.71 9.83 -3.67
CA PHE A 89 -11.14 9.61 -2.30
C PHE A 89 -11.60 10.90 -1.59
N PRO A 90 -12.58 11.67 -2.14
CA PRO A 90 -12.97 12.97 -1.56
C PRO A 90 -13.66 12.88 -0.19
N GLU A 91 -14.19 11.72 0.18
CA GLU A 91 -14.92 11.48 1.44
C GLU A 91 -14.11 10.67 2.47
N CYS A 92 -12.92 10.24 2.09
CA CYS A 92 -12.09 9.35 2.88
C CYS A 92 -10.71 9.97 3.14
N THR A 93 -10.07 9.58 4.22
CA THR A 93 -8.71 10.04 4.58
C THR A 93 -7.66 9.70 3.52
N TYR A 94 -7.91 8.72 2.66
CA TYR A 94 -7.02 8.32 1.57
C TYR A 94 -6.89 9.33 0.41
N GLY A 95 -7.73 10.36 0.40
CA GLY A 95 -7.58 11.49 -0.53
C GLY A 95 -6.52 12.51 -0.11
N ARG A 96 -5.71 12.21 0.91
CA ARG A 96 -4.60 13.07 1.37
C ARG A 96 -3.31 12.29 1.32
N GLU A 97 -2.24 12.96 0.97
CA GLU A 97 -0.91 12.37 1.03
C GLU A 97 -0.51 12.03 2.47
N ILE A 98 0.19 10.90 2.63
CA ILE A 98 0.64 10.40 3.95
C ILE A 98 1.56 11.40 4.63
N ILE A 99 2.46 12.02 3.87
CA ILE A 99 3.39 13.02 4.38
C ILE A 99 2.70 14.34 4.82
N GLY A 100 1.44 14.55 4.42
CA GLY A 100 0.69 15.76 4.72
C GLY A 100 1.05 16.95 3.83
N THR A 101 0.39 18.10 4.06
CA THR A 101 0.71 19.33 3.32
C THR A 101 1.90 20.06 3.95
N MET A 102 2.61 20.87 3.16
CA MET A 102 3.71 21.71 3.68
C MET A 102 3.25 22.60 4.85
N ARG A 103 2.00 23.08 4.78
CA ARG A 103 1.39 23.87 5.86
C ARG A 103 1.22 23.05 7.13
N ASP A 104 0.66 21.84 7.04
CA ASP A 104 0.41 20.98 8.20
C ASP A 104 1.74 20.61 8.85
N ILE A 105 2.75 20.18 8.06
CA ILE A 105 4.08 19.85 8.55
C ILE A 105 4.70 21.05 9.29
N SER A 106 4.60 22.26 8.72
CA SER A 106 5.17 23.48 9.31
C SER A 106 4.53 23.86 10.65
N MET A 107 3.27 23.51 10.85
CA MET A 107 2.49 23.81 12.07
C MET A 107 2.69 22.78 13.18
N LEU A 108 3.14 21.56 12.86
CA LEU A 108 3.37 20.51 13.86
C LEU A 108 4.36 20.96 14.93
N THR A 109 3.99 20.71 16.17
CA THR A 109 4.81 20.97 17.35
C THR A 109 5.26 19.65 18.01
N ARG A 110 6.29 19.75 18.86
CA ARG A 110 6.71 18.59 19.68
C ARG A 110 5.56 18.09 20.57
N SER A 111 4.69 18.98 21.04
CA SER A 111 3.53 18.61 21.86
C SER A 111 2.54 17.74 21.08
N ASP A 112 2.32 18.07 19.79
CA ASP A 112 1.44 17.28 18.94
C ASP A 112 2.00 15.86 18.73
N ALA A 113 3.31 15.74 18.55
CA ALA A 113 3.99 14.44 18.45
C ALA A 113 3.85 13.62 19.74
N TYR A 114 4.00 14.23 20.93
CA TYR A 114 3.77 13.54 22.19
C TYR A 114 2.30 13.10 22.35
N SER A 115 1.35 13.96 21.99
CA SER A 115 -0.09 13.65 22.07
C SER A 115 -0.45 12.48 21.14
N PHE A 116 0.02 12.52 19.89
CA PHE A 116 -0.19 11.44 18.92
C PHE A 116 0.43 10.12 19.39
N PHE A 117 1.66 10.18 19.92
CA PHE A 117 2.34 9.00 20.44
C PHE A 117 1.56 8.39 21.62
N ALA A 118 1.13 9.21 22.57
CA ALA A 118 0.37 8.75 23.73
C ALA A 118 -0.99 8.15 23.39
N GLU A 119 -1.60 8.55 22.29
CA GLU A 119 -2.88 8.03 21.80
C GLU A 119 -2.74 6.75 20.99
N HIS A 120 -1.75 6.70 20.09
CA HIS A 120 -1.66 5.65 19.08
C HIS A 120 -0.59 4.58 19.34
N TYR A 121 0.52 4.93 20.05
CA TYR A 121 1.63 4.02 20.35
C TYR A 121 1.42 3.34 21.71
N VAL A 122 0.34 2.57 21.79
CA VAL A 122 -0.12 1.90 23.01
C VAL A 122 -0.18 0.39 22.79
N PRO A 123 0.02 -0.45 23.84
CA PRO A 123 0.15 -1.91 23.67
C PRO A 123 -1.02 -2.55 22.95
N ASN A 124 -2.22 -2.04 23.18
CA ASN A 124 -3.45 -2.54 22.57
C ASN A 124 -3.67 -2.07 21.11
N ASN A 125 -2.79 -1.22 20.57
CA ASN A 125 -2.77 -0.78 19.16
C ASN A 125 -1.49 -1.18 18.45
N MET A 126 -0.71 -2.12 19.00
CA MET A 126 0.57 -2.55 18.46
C MET A 126 0.62 -4.07 18.32
N ALA A 127 1.29 -4.53 17.28
CA ALA A 127 1.61 -5.94 17.09
C ALA A 127 3.12 -6.12 17.05
N LEU A 128 3.62 -7.12 17.79
CA LEU A 128 5.00 -7.57 17.73
C LEU A 128 5.05 -8.89 16.99
N VAL A 129 5.77 -8.93 15.88
CA VAL A 129 5.92 -10.13 15.05
C VAL A 129 7.40 -10.50 14.99
N LEU A 130 7.72 -11.74 15.35
CA LEU A 130 9.08 -12.29 15.30
C LEU A 130 9.07 -13.57 14.46
N VAL A 131 9.98 -13.63 13.52
CA VAL A 131 10.20 -14.79 12.66
C VAL A 131 11.68 -15.08 12.58
N GLY A 132 12.08 -16.31 12.88
CA GLY A 132 13.48 -16.72 12.82
C GLY A 132 13.80 -17.92 13.70
N ASP A 133 15.09 -18.04 14.07
CA ASP A 133 15.61 -19.10 14.95
C ASP A 133 15.32 -18.73 16.42
N VAL A 134 14.08 -18.97 16.85
CA VAL A 134 13.57 -18.63 18.18
C VAL A 134 12.57 -19.69 18.67
N GLU A 135 12.52 -19.91 19.99
CA GLU A 135 11.49 -20.73 20.63
C GLU A 135 10.35 -19.82 21.11
N ALA A 136 9.10 -20.13 20.74
CA ALA A 136 7.95 -19.27 20.97
C ALA A 136 7.73 -18.97 22.47
N GLU A 137 7.88 -19.98 23.34
CA GLU A 137 7.71 -19.85 24.77
C GLU A 137 8.71 -18.87 25.38
N ASP A 138 9.96 -18.91 24.94
CA ASP A 138 11.03 -18.01 25.40
C ASP A 138 10.77 -16.58 24.93
N VAL A 139 10.31 -16.42 23.69
CA VAL A 139 9.93 -15.11 23.11
C VAL A 139 8.75 -14.52 23.89
N PHE A 140 7.72 -15.27 24.18
CA PHE A 140 6.57 -14.80 24.94
C PHE A 140 6.96 -14.38 26.36
N ALA A 141 7.79 -15.19 27.04
CA ALA A 141 8.28 -14.83 28.38
C ALA A 141 9.14 -13.56 28.36
N MET A 142 9.96 -13.39 27.33
CA MET A 142 10.77 -12.19 27.11
C MET A 142 9.90 -10.97 26.80
N ALA A 143 8.93 -11.11 25.91
CA ALA A 143 7.98 -10.04 25.59
C ALA A 143 7.20 -9.57 26.81
N GLU A 144 6.68 -10.48 27.64
CA GLU A 144 6.01 -10.14 28.90
C GLU A 144 6.95 -9.39 29.85
N ARG A 145 8.21 -9.82 29.98
CA ARG A 145 9.20 -9.12 30.84
C ARG A 145 9.44 -7.68 30.41
N TYR A 146 9.58 -7.42 29.10
CA TYR A 146 9.98 -6.12 28.60
C TYR A 146 8.80 -5.21 28.28
N PHE A 147 7.74 -5.73 27.64
CA PHE A 147 6.59 -4.92 27.21
C PHE A 147 5.40 -5.00 28.18
N GLY A 148 5.28 -6.03 28.99
CA GLY A 148 4.17 -6.19 29.95
C GLY A 148 4.07 -5.08 31.00
N ARG A 149 5.15 -4.31 31.19
CA ARG A 149 5.16 -3.10 32.05
C ARG A 149 4.46 -1.89 31.44
N ILE A 150 4.21 -1.89 30.12
CA ILE A 150 3.55 -0.79 29.43
C ILE A 150 2.05 -0.94 29.64
N ALA A 151 1.45 0.02 30.34
CA ALA A 151 0.03 -0.06 30.69
C ALA A 151 -0.86 0.04 29.45
N ARG A 152 -1.88 -0.83 29.39
CA ARG A 152 -2.97 -0.68 28.44
C ARG A 152 -3.76 0.60 28.73
N VAL A 153 -4.10 1.34 27.65
CA VAL A 153 -4.98 2.51 27.72
C VAL A 153 -6.28 2.24 26.93
N SER A 154 -7.14 3.26 26.78
CA SER A 154 -8.30 3.18 25.88
C SER A 154 -7.84 2.92 24.44
N ASP A 155 -8.60 2.13 23.70
CA ASP A 155 -8.32 1.91 22.28
C ASP A 155 -8.45 3.24 21.52
N PRO A 156 -7.54 3.54 20.58
CA PRO A 156 -7.68 4.71 19.73
C PRO A 156 -9.00 4.71 18.99
N GLU A 157 -9.53 5.90 18.70
CA GLU A 157 -10.77 6.01 17.92
C GLU A 157 -10.56 5.44 16.51
N PRO A 158 -11.38 4.48 16.07
CA PRO A 158 -11.24 3.88 14.76
C PRO A 158 -11.55 4.89 13.65
N ASN A 159 -10.80 4.84 12.56
CA ASN A 159 -11.13 5.59 11.35
C ASN A 159 -12.46 5.08 10.77
N ARG A 160 -13.50 5.92 10.81
CA ARG A 160 -14.85 5.61 10.32
C ARG A 160 -15.15 6.25 8.96
N SER A 161 -14.15 6.88 8.34
CA SER A 161 -14.35 7.42 7.01
C SER A 161 -14.64 6.29 6.01
N ARG A 162 -15.47 6.56 5.02
CA ARG A 162 -15.77 5.62 3.93
C ARG A 162 -15.91 6.39 2.64
N GLN A 163 -15.40 5.81 1.57
CA GLN A 163 -15.61 6.36 0.23
C GLN A 163 -16.81 5.68 -0.43
N ARG A 164 -17.78 6.47 -0.89
CA ARG A 164 -18.89 5.95 -1.71
C ARG A 164 -18.43 5.63 -3.12
N ARG A 165 -19.05 4.64 -3.73
CA ARG A 165 -18.70 4.15 -5.08
C ARG A 165 -19.49 4.84 -6.20
N ASP A 166 -20.70 5.26 -5.94
CA ASP A 166 -21.69 5.69 -6.94
C ASP A 166 -21.86 7.22 -7.02
N ILE A 167 -20.79 7.96 -6.87
CA ILE A 167 -20.82 9.43 -6.87
C ILE A 167 -20.66 10.06 -8.25
N GLY A 168 -20.60 9.25 -9.31
CA GLY A 168 -20.43 9.68 -10.69
C GLY A 168 -18.98 9.64 -11.18
N GLU A 169 -18.79 9.63 -12.51
CA GLU A 169 -17.46 9.71 -13.10
C GLU A 169 -16.77 11.02 -12.74
N ARG A 170 -15.51 10.93 -12.38
CA ARG A 170 -14.64 12.07 -12.06
C ARG A 170 -13.45 12.09 -12.99
N ARG A 171 -12.98 13.28 -13.32
CA ARG A 171 -11.85 13.43 -14.23
C ARG A 171 -10.83 14.42 -13.69
N VAL A 172 -9.56 14.05 -13.85
CA VAL A 172 -8.40 14.88 -13.57
C VAL A 172 -7.61 15.02 -14.86
N ARG A 173 -7.15 16.22 -15.16
CA ARG A 173 -6.22 16.49 -16.25
C ARG A 173 -5.16 17.46 -15.75
N LEU A 174 -3.91 17.09 -15.91
CA LEU A 174 -2.76 17.93 -15.56
C LEU A 174 -1.70 17.84 -16.65
N THR A 175 -1.00 18.93 -16.90
CA THR A 175 0.16 18.97 -17.78
C THR A 175 1.43 19.10 -16.95
N ALA A 176 2.45 18.28 -17.24
CA ALA A 176 3.73 18.31 -16.53
C ALA A 176 4.90 17.86 -17.44
N GLN A 177 6.12 18.12 -16.99
CA GLN A 177 7.35 17.63 -17.64
C GLN A 177 7.58 16.14 -17.34
N ALA A 178 6.60 15.31 -17.70
CA ALA A 178 6.59 13.87 -17.48
C ALA A 178 6.12 13.12 -18.72
N GLN A 179 6.30 11.81 -18.72
CA GLN A 179 5.69 10.97 -19.76
C GLN A 179 4.16 11.03 -19.65
N PRO A 180 3.44 11.05 -20.80
CA PRO A 180 2.00 11.03 -20.82
C PRO A 180 1.49 9.76 -20.12
N ARG A 181 0.38 9.87 -19.38
CA ARG A 181 -0.18 8.74 -18.62
C ARG A 181 -1.69 8.81 -18.58
N VAL A 182 -2.30 7.65 -18.61
CA VAL A 182 -3.73 7.46 -18.35
C VAL A 182 -3.86 6.56 -17.13
N ASP A 183 -4.55 7.04 -16.11
CA ASP A 183 -4.91 6.26 -14.93
C ASP A 183 -6.43 6.17 -14.83
N ILE A 184 -6.94 4.98 -14.51
CA ILE A 184 -8.35 4.76 -14.23
C ILE A 184 -8.44 4.07 -12.86
N ARG A 185 -9.25 4.63 -11.96
CA ARG A 185 -9.42 4.08 -10.62
C ARG A 185 -10.90 3.79 -10.36
N TYR A 186 -11.16 2.65 -9.75
CA TYR A 186 -12.47 2.23 -9.26
C TYR A 186 -12.38 1.98 -7.77
N ILE A 187 -13.32 2.53 -7.00
CA ILE A 187 -13.40 2.27 -5.56
C ILE A 187 -13.88 0.83 -5.36
N THR A 188 -13.18 0.10 -4.49
CA THR A 188 -13.52 -1.29 -4.14
C THR A 188 -13.82 -1.40 -2.65
N ASP A 189 -14.17 -2.60 -2.22
CA ASP A 189 -14.35 -2.89 -0.81
C ASP A 189 -12.98 -2.97 -0.09
N THR A 190 -13.02 -3.18 1.21
CA THR A 190 -11.85 -3.20 2.09
C THR A 190 -10.99 -4.44 1.85
N PHE A 191 -9.73 -4.37 2.30
CA PHE A 191 -8.83 -5.51 2.36
C PHE A 191 -9.47 -6.68 3.14
N GLY A 192 -9.27 -7.89 2.65
CA GLY A 192 -9.82 -9.11 3.24
C GLY A 192 -11.32 -9.31 3.02
N SER A 193 -11.98 -8.42 2.27
CA SER A 193 -13.38 -8.65 1.83
C SER A 193 -13.48 -9.89 0.93
N PRO A 194 -14.68 -10.46 0.75
CA PRO A 194 -14.86 -11.59 -0.16
C PRO A 194 -14.42 -11.31 -1.59
N ASP A 195 -14.47 -10.05 -2.03
CA ASP A 195 -14.12 -9.65 -3.39
C ASP A 195 -12.60 -9.43 -3.59
N ASP A 196 -11.83 -9.30 -2.51
CA ASP A 196 -10.42 -8.93 -2.53
C ASP A 196 -9.59 -9.94 -3.35
N ALA A 197 -9.72 -11.23 -3.06
CA ALA A 197 -9.03 -12.29 -3.82
C ALA A 197 -9.46 -12.35 -5.31
N VAL A 198 -10.70 -12.01 -5.61
CA VAL A 198 -11.20 -11.95 -7.00
C VAL A 198 -10.59 -10.76 -7.73
N LEU A 199 -10.48 -9.61 -7.07
CA LEU A 199 -9.83 -8.41 -7.61
C LEU A 199 -8.34 -8.65 -7.88
N ASP A 200 -7.65 -9.39 -7.02
CA ASP A 200 -6.26 -9.80 -7.25
C ASP A 200 -6.12 -10.69 -8.49
N VAL A 201 -7.04 -11.65 -8.67
CA VAL A 201 -7.09 -12.48 -9.87
C VAL A 201 -7.37 -11.65 -11.12
N ILE A 202 -8.31 -10.69 -11.07
CA ILE A 202 -8.57 -9.75 -12.17
C ILE A 202 -7.31 -8.94 -12.51
N GLY A 203 -6.60 -8.45 -11.49
CA GLY A 203 -5.31 -7.78 -11.65
C GLY A 203 -4.30 -8.65 -12.41
N GLY A 204 -4.18 -9.92 -12.03
CA GLY A 204 -3.31 -10.90 -12.68
C GLY A 204 -3.71 -11.24 -14.13
N ILE A 205 -5.01 -11.28 -14.44
CA ILE A 205 -5.51 -11.49 -15.82
C ILE A 205 -5.12 -10.31 -16.70
N LEU A 206 -5.21 -9.10 -16.19
CA LEU A 206 -4.99 -7.86 -16.94
C LEU A 206 -3.51 -7.51 -17.07
N SER A 207 -2.69 -7.76 -16.03
CA SER A 207 -1.31 -7.27 -15.92
C SER A 207 -0.24 -8.27 -16.35
N GLY A 208 0.99 -7.74 -16.47
CA GLY A 208 2.19 -8.47 -16.86
C GLY A 208 2.27 -8.69 -18.37
N GLU A 209 3.44 -9.13 -18.86
CA GLU A 209 3.71 -9.32 -20.31
C GLU A 209 2.77 -10.34 -20.98
N SER A 210 2.24 -11.27 -20.22
CA SER A 210 1.25 -12.26 -20.67
C SER A 210 -0.20 -11.87 -20.36
N GLY A 211 -0.43 -10.70 -19.73
CA GLY A 211 -1.74 -10.17 -19.41
C GLY A 211 -2.44 -9.53 -20.61
N ARG A 212 -3.75 -9.36 -20.50
CA ARG A 212 -4.59 -8.86 -21.60
C ARG A 212 -4.21 -7.43 -22.02
N LEU A 213 -3.92 -6.56 -21.04
CA LEU A 213 -3.59 -5.16 -21.34
C LEU A 213 -2.29 -5.04 -22.13
N TYR A 214 -1.24 -5.75 -21.71
CA TYR A 214 0.04 -5.69 -22.41
C TYR A 214 -0.07 -6.24 -23.83
N LYS A 215 -0.70 -7.41 -23.99
CA LYS A 215 -0.90 -8.00 -25.31
C LYS A 215 -1.64 -7.05 -26.24
N ARG A 216 -2.78 -6.53 -25.81
CA ARG A 216 -3.62 -5.67 -26.64
C ARG A 216 -2.98 -4.31 -26.91
N LEU A 217 -2.64 -3.55 -25.84
CA LEU A 217 -2.24 -2.16 -26.00
C LEU A 217 -0.79 -2.00 -26.47
N VAL A 218 0.11 -2.94 -26.08
CA VAL A 218 1.55 -2.81 -26.40
C VAL A 218 1.94 -3.62 -27.62
N ILE A 219 1.45 -4.87 -27.73
CA ILE A 219 1.88 -5.78 -28.82
C ILE A 219 1.01 -5.61 -30.07
N ASP A 220 -0.32 -5.70 -29.93
CA ASP A 220 -1.24 -5.77 -31.06
C ASP A 220 -1.57 -4.37 -31.61
N GLU A 221 -2.13 -3.49 -30.79
CA GLU A 221 -2.58 -2.15 -31.18
C GLU A 221 -1.43 -1.12 -31.18
N LYS A 222 -0.36 -1.33 -30.40
CA LYS A 222 0.83 -0.47 -30.26
C LYS A 222 0.50 0.97 -29.89
N ILE A 223 -0.55 1.16 -29.10
CA ILE A 223 -1.02 2.48 -28.63
C ILE A 223 -0.44 2.85 -27.28
N ALA A 224 0.20 1.90 -26.57
CA ALA A 224 0.85 2.15 -25.28
C ALA A 224 2.26 1.56 -25.24
N LEU A 225 3.13 2.15 -24.41
CA LEU A 225 4.47 1.65 -24.10
C LEU A 225 4.45 0.64 -22.93
N GLY A 226 3.43 0.71 -22.11
CA GLY A 226 3.20 -0.18 -20.98
C GLY A 226 1.79 -0.01 -20.45
N ALA A 227 1.25 -1.06 -19.82
CA ALA A 227 -0.05 -1.03 -19.17
C ALA A 227 -0.08 -2.03 -18.01
N SER A 228 -0.78 -1.67 -16.94
CA SER A 228 -0.94 -2.50 -15.74
C SER A 228 -2.30 -2.29 -15.09
N ALA A 229 -2.71 -3.25 -14.27
CA ALA A 229 -3.87 -3.17 -13.41
C ALA A 229 -3.57 -3.84 -12.07
N MET A 230 -4.04 -3.27 -10.97
CA MET A 230 -3.76 -3.79 -9.63
C MET A 230 -4.87 -3.44 -8.66
N ALA A 231 -5.21 -4.37 -7.78
CA ALA A 231 -6.03 -4.12 -6.61
C ALA A 231 -5.18 -3.54 -5.47
N HIS A 232 -5.74 -2.56 -4.77
CA HIS A 232 -5.16 -1.97 -3.56
C HIS A 232 -6.18 -2.06 -2.43
N GLY A 233 -6.15 -3.16 -1.69
CA GLY A 233 -6.94 -3.32 -0.48
C GLY A 233 -6.40 -2.42 0.65
N ARG A 234 -7.32 -1.70 1.35
CA ARG A 234 -7.02 -0.85 2.51
C ARG A 234 -8.09 -1.04 3.58
N MET A 235 -7.89 -0.50 4.80
CA MET A 235 -8.79 -0.75 5.95
C MET A 235 -10.22 -0.25 5.75
N VAL A 236 -10.41 0.93 5.16
CA VAL A 236 -11.73 1.58 5.11
C VAL A 236 -12.32 1.67 3.70
N SER A 237 -11.49 1.56 2.67
CA SER A 237 -11.91 1.53 1.27
C SER A 237 -10.74 1.13 0.39
N GLY A 238 -10.90 0.14 -0.48
CA GLY A 238 -9.91 -0.22 -1.48
C GLY A 238 -10.09 0.54 -2.80
N SER A 239 -9.20 0.26 -3.74
CA SER A 239 -9.32 0.67 -5.13
C SER A 239 -8.77 -0.38 -6.09
N PHE A 240 -9.30 -0.40 -7.29
CA PHE A 240 -8.72 -1.12 -8.42
C PHE A 240 -8.21 -0.10 -9.43
N ASN A 241 -6.93 -0.13 -9.70
CA ASN A 241 -6.23 0.88 -10.49
C ASN A 241 -5.72 0.28 -11.79
N LEU A 242 -6.00 0.96 -12.92
CA LEU A 242 -5.37 0.70 -14.20
C LEU A 242 -4.47 1.88 -14.54
N SER A 243 -3.32 1.61 -15.13
CA SER A 243 -2.38 2.62 -15.59
C SER A 243 -1.80 2.22 -16.93
N ALA A 244 -1.69 3.17 -17.85
CA ALA A 244 -0.99 2.97 -19.11
C ALA A 244 -0.24 4.23 -19.56
N VAL A 245 0.87 4.02 -20.25
CA VAL A 245 1.70 5.07 -20.86
C VAL A 245 1.39 5.12 -22.34
N PRO A 246 0.69 6.14 -22.86
CA PRO A 246 0.43 6.29 -24.29
C PRO A 246 1.71 6.28 -25.14
N ALA A 247 1.71 5.56 -26.25
CA ALA A 247 2.83 5.55 -27.18
C ALA A 247 2.97 6.88 -27.97
N GLN A 248 1.83 7.56 -28.16
CA GLN A 248 1.78 8.89 -28.79
C GLN A 248 1.42 9.91 -27.71
N ARG A 249 1.96 11.11 -27.82
CA ARG A 249 1.78 12.19 -26.84
C ARG A 249 0.30 12.56 -26.61
N ASP A 250 -0.51 12.48 -27.66
CA ASP A 250 -1.95 12.77 -27.67
C ASP A 250 -2.83 11.49 -27.62
N GLY A 251 -2.21 10.35 -27.36
CA GLY A 251 -2.86 9.02 -27.38
C GLY A 251 -3.81 8.71 -26.21
N HIS A 252 -4.04 9.63 -25.27
CA HIS A 252 -4.79 9.40 -24.04
C HIS A 252 -6.20 8.84 -24.28
N ALA A 253 -6.95 9.41 -25.24
CA ALA A 253 -8.33 8.97 -25.49
C ALA A 253 -8.40 7.54 -26.05
N ALA A 254 -7.46 7.16 -26.93
CA ALA A 254 -7.40 5.82 -27.48
C ALA A 254 -7.03 4.79 -26.40
N VAL A 255 -6.03 5.13 -25.57
CA VAL A 255 -5.60 4.27 -24.45
C VAL A 255 -6.70 4.12 -23.41
N GLU A 256 -7.37 5.21 -23.00
CA GLU A 256 -8.51 5.15 -22.08
C GLU A 256 -9.63 4.24 -22.63
N ALA A 257 -10.00 4.43 -23.90
CA ALA A 257 -11.03 3.61 -24.52
C ALA A 257 -10.67 2.12 -24.53
N ALA A 258 -9.42 1.77 -24.83
CA ALA A 258 -8.94 0.40 -24.83
C ALA A 258 -8.92 -0.23 -23.43
N LEU A 259 -8.49 0.53 -22.39
CA LEU A 259 -8.53 0.09 -21.00
C LEU A 259 -9.97 -0.19 -20.53
N VAL A 260 -10.90 0.72 -20.81
CA VAL A 260 -12.31 0.57 -20.45
C VAL A 260 -12.97 -0.58 -21.21
N ASP A 261 -12.64 -0.75 -22.49
CA ASP A 261 -13.17 -1.84 -23.29
C ASP A 261 -12.72 -3.21 -22.78
N GLU A 262 -11.46 -3.34 -22.34
CA GLU A 262 -10.99 -4.60 -21.76
C GLU A 262 -11.70 -4.96 -20.44
N LEU A 263 -12.03 -3.96 -19.62
CA LEU A 263 -12.89 -4.20 -18.44
C LEU A 263 -14.32 -4.59 -18.83
N ARG A 264 -14.89 -3.99 -19.86
CA ARG A 264 -16.23 -4.37 -20.38
C ARG A 264 -16.23 -5.81 -20.90
N ARG A 265 -15.14 -6.28 -21.47
CA ARG A 265 -15.01 -7.68 -21.87
C ARG A 265 -15.01 -8.62 -20.68
N LEU A 266 -14.36 -8.27 -19.56
CA LEU A 266 -14.45 -9.05 -18.33
C LEU A 266 -15.89 -9.13 -17.79
N VAL A 267 -16.70 -8.09 -18.02
CA VAL A 267 -18.13 -8.07 -17.61
C VAL A 267 -18.99 -8.95 -18.52
N SER A 268 -18.71 -8.95 -19.84
CA SER A 268 -19.57 -9.57 -20.85
C SER A 268 -19.15 -10.99 -21.24
N GLU A 269 -17.87 -11.33 -21.14
CA GLU A 269 -17.29 -12.58 -21.60
C GLU A 269 -16.68 -13.35 -20.41
N PRO A 270 -16.93 -14.66 -20.27
CA PRO A 270 -16.29 -15.46 -19.25
C PRO A 270 -14.78 -15.58 -19.52
N VAL A 271 -13.97 -15.54 -18.46
CA VAL A 271 -12.54 -15.80 -18.55
C VAL A 271 -12.30 -17.26 -18.92
N ALA A 272 -11.38 -17.50 -19.87
CA ALA A 272 -11.03 -18.86 -20.27
C ALA A 272 -10.41 -19.62 -19.10
N ALA A 273 -10.78 -20.89 -18.94
CA ALA A 273 -10.33 -21.71 -17.81
C ALA A 273 -8.80 -21.81 -17.74
N GLU A 274 -8.13 -21.91 -18.88
CA GLU A 274 -6.67 -21.98 -18.95
C GLU A 274 -6.01 -20.66 -18.46
N GLU A 275 -6.58 -19.52 -18.83
CA GLU A 275 -6.11 -18.20 -18.40
C GLU A 275 -6.28 -18.01 -16.89
N LEU A 276 -7.45 -18.38 -16.37
CA LEU A 276 -7.76 -18.32 -14.94
C LEU A 276 -6.80 -19.20 -14.12
N GLU A 277 -6.61 -20.45 -14.52
CA GLU A 277 -5.72 -21.40 -13.84
C GLU A 277 -4.25 -20.96 -13.89
N LYS A 278 -3.80 -20.33 -14.99
CA LYS A 278 -2.47 -19.74 -15.10
C LYS A 278 -2.27 -18.65 -14.04
N VAL A 279 -3.23 -17.70 -13.96
CA VAL A 279 -3.13 -16.58 -13.01
C VAL A 279 -3.14 -17.05 -11.56
N LYS A 280 -4.01 -18.00 -11.20
CA LYS A 280 -4.05 -18.61 -9.86
C LYS A 280 -2.71 -19.24 -9.49
N LYS A 281 -2.09 -19.99 -10.39
CA LYS A 281 -0.77 -20.60 -10.18
C LYS A 281 0.32 -19.53 -9.98
N GLN A 282 0.28 -18.45 -10.77
CA GLN A 282 1.22 -17.34 -10.66
C GLN A 282 1.06 -16.59 -9.32
N ALA A 283 -0.18 -16.28 -8.91
CA ALA A 283 -0.47 -15.62 -7.65
C ALA A 283 0.01 -16.46 -6.45
N ARG A 284 -0.29 -17.77 -6.46
CA ARG A 284 0.20 -18.70 -5.45
C ARG A 284 1.74 -18.76 -5.39
N ALA A 285 2.38 -18.90 -6.53
CA ALA A 285 3.83 -18.94 -6.61
C ALA A 285 4.47 -17.64 -6.12
N GLY A 286 3.89 -16.49 -6.50
CA GLY A 286 4.32 -15.16 -6.05
C GLY A 286 4.24 -15.00 -4.55
N LEU A 287 3.12 -15.38 -3.92
CA LEU A 287 2.96 -15.30 -2.47
C LEU A 287 3.96 -16.22 -1.74
N LEU A 288 4.10 -17.47 -2.19
CA LEU A 288 5.08 -18.40 -1.60
C LEU A 288 6.53 -17.92 -1.77
N GLN A 289 6.84 -17.25 -2.87
CA GLN A 289 8.16 -16.66 -3.08
C GLN A 289 8.38 -15.46 -2.17
N MET A 290 7.36 -14.62 -1.98
CA MET A 290 7.41 -13.44 -1.13
C MET A 290 7.70 -13.79 0.33
N VAL A 291 7.07 -14.83 0.86
CA VAL A 291 7.22 -15.23 2.28
C VAL A 291 8.42 -16.18 2.55
N ARG A 292 9.36 -16.31 1.62
CA ARG A 292 10.55 -17.15 1.81
C ARG A 292 11.56 -16.56 2.80
N GLY A 293 11.68 -15.25 2.85
CA GLY A 293 12.53 -14.55 3.80
C GLY A 293 11.81 -14.30 5.12
N ASN A 294 12.53 -14.38 6.24
CA ASN A 294 11.98 -14.12 7.57
C ASN A 294 11.45 -12.71 7.71
N ASP A 295 12.15 -11.73 7.14
CA ASP A 295 11.80 -10.31 7.11
C ASP A 295 10.45 -10.07 6.43
N MET A 296 10.28 -10.62 5.22
CA MET A 296 9.04 -10.47 4.46
C MET A 296 7.89 -11.27 5.10
N LEU A 297 8.17 -12.47 5.63
CA LEU A 297 7.16 -13.24 6.34
C LEU A 297 6.66 -12.49 7.59
N ALA A 298 7.57 -11.93 8.40
CA ALA A 298 7.21 -11.11 9.56
C ALA A 298 6.38 -9.88 9.15
N THR A 299 6.80 -9.19 8.08
CA THR A 299 6.10 -8.04 7.51
C THR A 299 4.68 -8.40 7.09
N MET A 300 4.51 -9.48 6.32
CA MET A 300 3.20 -9.93 5.86
C MET A 300 2.29 -10.39 7.01
N MET A 301 2.81 -11.13 7.98
CA MET A 301 2.03 -11.51 9.17
C MET A 301 1.56 -10.29 9.95
N GLY A 302 2.43 -9.28 10.13
CA GLY A 302 2.06 -8.02 10.78
C GLY A 302 1.00 -7.26 10.00
N TYR A 303 1.14 -7.17 8.68
CA TYR A 303 0.17 -6.54 7.79
C TYR A 303 -1.21 -7.20 7.92
N TYR A 304 -1.29 -8.52 7.74
CA TYR A 304 -2.55 -9.25 7.87
C TYR A 304 -3.17 -9.13 9.26
N TRP A 305 -2.35 -9.19 10.33
CA TRP A 305 -2.84 -8.95 11.68
C TRP A 305 -3.51 -7.58 11.85
N VAL A 306 -2.86 -6.52 11.38
CA VAL A 306 -3.42 -5.16 11.50
C VAL A 306 -4.69 -4.98 10.69
N TYR A 307 -4.74 -5.53 9.48
CA TYR A 307 -5.88 -5.34 8.57
C TYR A 307 -7.07 -6.25 8.88
N THR A 308 -6.85 -7.46 9.37
CA THR A 308 -7.91 -8.47 9.53
C THR A 308 -8.10 -8.94 10.97
N GLY A 309 -7.16 -8.67 11.87
CA GLY A 309 -7.14 -9.19 13.23
C GLY A 309 -6.61 -10.62 13.33
N ASP A 310 -6.27 -11.27 12.22
CA ASP A 310 -5.72 -12.63 12.21
C ASP A 310 -4.61 -12.78 11.15
N TRP A 311 -3.38 -13.01 11.59
CA TRP A 311 -2.26 -13.24 10.68
C TRP A 311 -2.41 -14.50 9.81
N ARG A 312 -3.24 -15.47 10.21
CA ARG A 312 -3.50 -16.71 9.45
C ARG A 312 -4.22 -16.45 8.13
N GLU A 313 -4.87 -15.30 8.01
CA GLU A 313 -5.50 -14.84 6.79
C GLU A 313 -4.51 -14.71 5.62
N LEU A 314 -3.21 -14.52 5.92
CA LEU A 314 -2.13 -14.59 4.92
C LEU A 314 -2.14 -15.92 4.16
N MET A 315 -2.27 -17.04 4.85
CA MET A 315 -2.31 -18.35 4.20
C MET A 315 -3.69 -18.64 3.60
N ALA A 316 -4.77 -18.22 4.26
CA ALA A 316 -6.13 -18.37 3.74
C ALA A 316 -6.35 -17.63 2.42
N THR A 317 -5.61 -16.56 2.16
CA THR A 317 -5.65 -15.84 0.86
C THR A 317 -5.25 -16.74 -0.30
N VAL A 318 -4.29 -17.66 -0.12
CA VAL A 318 -3.91 -18.65 -1.15
C VAL A 318 -5.10 -19.53 -1.53
N ASP A 319 -5.84 -20.00 -0.55
CA ASP A 319 -7.01 -20.86 -0.76
C ASP A 319 -8.16 -20.07 -1.38
N ARG A 320 -8.38 -18.82 -0.98
CA ARG A 320 -9.38 -17.93 -1.61
C ARG A 320 -9.06 -17.67 -3.08
N ILE A 321 -7.83 -17.36 -3.42
CA ILE A 321 -7.41 -17.19 -4.83
C ILE A 321 -7.61 -18.49 -5.61
N ALA A 322 -7.29 -19.63 -5.04
CA ALA A 322 -7.48 -20.93 -5.71
C ALA A 322 -8.96 -21.25 -5.96
N ALA A 323 -9.86 -20.78 -5.10
CA ALA A 323 -11.30 -21.01 -5.21
C ALA A 323 -12.00 -20.10 -6.23
N VAL A 324 -11.39 -18.97 -6.66
CA VAL A 324 -12.02 -18.02 -7.60
C VAL A 324 -12.46 -18.71 -8.89
N THR A 325 -13.69 -18.45 -9.34
CA THR A 325 -14.28 -18.97 -10.56
C THR A 325 -14.40 -17.89 -11.64
N ALA A 326 -14.67 -18.27 -12.88
CA ALA A 326 -14.94 -17.32 -13.96
C ALA A 326 -16.21 -16.49 -13.69
N ASP A 327 -17.19 -17.08 -13.03
CA ASP A 327 -18.44 -16.40 -12.65
C ASP A 327 -18.17 -15.34 -11.58
N ASP A 328 -17.31 -15.62 -10.59
CA ASP A 328 -16.90 -14.65 -9.58
C ASP A 328 -16.21 -13.43 -10.23
N VAL A 329 -15.30 -13.68 -11.19
CA VAL A 329 -14.65 -12.62 -11.95
C VAL A 329 -15.67 -11.73 -12.66
N GLN A 330 -16.66 -12.32 -13.34
CA GLN A 330 -17.69 -11.54 -14.02
C GLN A 330 -18.59 -10.77 -13.03
N GLU A 331 -18.96 -11.38 -11.90
CA GLU A 331 -19.81 -10.74 -10.90
C GLU A 331 -19.11 -9.55 -10.28
N VAL A 332 -17.86 -9.71 -9.85
CA VAL A 332 -17.05 -8.65 -9.27
C VAL A 332 -16.79 -7.54 -10.30
N ALA A 333 -16.48 -7.90 -11.56
CA ALA A 333 -16.31 -6.92 -12.63
C ALA A 333 -17.59 -6.07 -12.85
N ARG A 334 -18.77 -6.68 -12.87
CA ARG A 334 -20.06 -5.96 -12.98
C ARG A 334 -20.32 -5.04 -11.80
N ARG A 335 -19.89 -5.43 -10.60
CA ARG A 335 -20.11 -4.67 -9.37
C ARG A 335 -19.26 -3.41 -9.30
N TYR A 336 -18.03 -3.46 -9.74
CA TYR A 336 -17.06 -2.37 -9.55
C TYR A 336 -16.77 -1.55 -10.79
N PHE A 337 -16.70 -2.15 -11.99
CA PHE A 337 -16.24 -1.46 -13.21
C PHE A 337 -17.37 -0.79 -13.95
N VAL A 338 -18.04 0.13 -13.25
CA VAL A 338 -19.15 0.94 -13.76
C VAL A 338 -18.74 2.41 -13.84
N ASP A 339 -19.33 3.14 -14.81
CA ASP A 339 -18.96 4.53 -15.05
C ASP A 339 -19.20 5.42 -13.82
N SER A 340 -20.24 5.16 -13.03
CA SER A 340 -20.53 5.92 -11.80
C SER A 340 -19.51 5.77 -10.69
N ASN A 341 -18.66 4.75 -10.75
CA ASN A 341 -17.58 4.45 -9.78
C ASN A 341 -16.20 4.88 -10.29
N ARG A 342 -16.09 5.44 -11.49
CA ARG A 342 -14.83 5.65 -12.18
C ARG A 342 -14.21 7.02 -11.90
N THR A 343 -12.91 7.05 -11.61
CA THR A 343 -12.07 8.24 -11.68
C THR A 343 -11.05 8.07 -12.81
N VAL A 344 -10.95 9.03 -13.70
CA VAL A 344 -10.01 9.03 -14.83
C VAL A 344 -9.03 10.18 -14.68
N GLY A 345 -7.74 9.88 -14.73
CA GLY A 345 -6.65 10.83 -14.74
C GLY A 345 -5.91 10.82 -16.07
N TRP A 346 -5.68 12.00 -16.63
CA TRP A 346 -4.77 12.19 -17.76
C TRP A 346 -3.63 13.09 -17.32
N LEU A 347 -2.41 12.56 -17.42
CA LEU A 347 -1.21 13.38 -17.34
C LEU A 347 -0.74 13.66 -18.76
N GLU A 348 -0.76 14.90 -19.16
CA GLU A 348 -0.32 15.37 -20.48
C GLU A 348 1.14 15.83 -20.38
N ALA A 349 1.97 15.43 -21.33
CA ALA A 349 3.34 15.89 -21.39
C ALA A 349 3.42 17.37 -21.79
N GLU A 350 4.20 18.18 -21.07
CA GLU A 350 4.47 19.58 -21.47
C GLU A 350 5.13 19.68 -22.84
N GLU A 351 4.80 20.70 -23.63
CA GLU A 351 5.54 21.00 -24.86
C GLU A 351 6.93 21.50 -24.50
N VAL A 352 7.95 20.75 -24.90
CA VAL A 352 9.31 21.27 -24.86
C VAL A 352 9.37 22.34 -25.95
N ALA A 353 9.43 23.60 -25.53
CA ALA A 353 9.74 24.67 -26.50
C ALA A 353 11.14 24.41 -27.07
N GLU A 354 11.22 24.18 -28.40
CA GLU A 354 12.48 24.03 -29.12
C GLU A 354 13.36 25.29 -29.01
#